data_86816764b7ea1c54d7ebad0cce9eeb52
#
_entry.id   86816764b7ea1c54d7ebad0cce9eeb52
#
_cell.length_a   1.000
_cell.length_b   1.000
_cell.length_c   1.000
_cell.angle_alpha   90.00
_cell.angle_beta   90.00
_cell.angle_gamma   90.00
#
_symmetry.space_group_name_H-M   'P 1'
#
loop_
_entity.id
_entity.type
_entity.pdbx_description
1 polymer ?
#
loop_
_entity_poly.entity_id
_entity_poly.type
_entity_poly.pdbx_seq_one_letter_code
_entity_poly.pdbx_strand_id
1 'polypeptide(L)'
;PLTPTRHQLYITQPLPGIAVEQPIVRVLDYNIYVRPEQGGLMLGGYEPDPLPVDGQQLATDFQIKDLTLDITPLRRLSELVYDEFPQLRTAELALLRGGLPTMTPDGRHIVDQAPGVAGFFVASGCCVGGLAISPVVGALLADWVVDGAPPLDLSPLRLDRFGPIAQSEERLRAACLWRYAHHYSAEQAPA
;
A
#
# COMPACT_ATOMS: atom_id res chain seq x y z
N PRO A 1 -13.66 -1.96 -6.90
CA PRO A 1 -13.05 -3.25 -6.56
C PRO A 1 -11.68 -3.07 -5.90
N LEU A 2 -11.66 -2.75 -4.61
CA LEU A 2 -10.48 -2.57 -3.77
C LEU A 2 -10.81 -2.82 -2.30
N THR A 3 -9.78 -3.06 -1.48
CA THR A 3 -9.90 -3.21 -0.03
C THR A 3 -8.89 -2.31 0.66
N PRO A 4 -9.32 -1.33 1.48
CA PRO A 4 -8.43 -0.60 2.36
C PRO A 4 -7.81 -1.57 3.37
N THR A 5 -6.50 -1.52 3.50
CA THR A 5 -5.76 -2.45 4.38
C THR A 5 -4.86 -1.62 5.29
N ARG A 6 -4.84 -1.95 6.58
CA ARG A 6 -3.94 -1.26 7.50
C ARG A 6 -2.49 -1.54 7.15
N HIS A 7 -1.71 -0.49 6.98
CA HIS A 7 -0.25 -0.56 6.82
C HIS A 7 0.42 0.26 7.90
N GLN A 8 1.47 -0.26 8.51
CA GLN A 8 2.10 0.34 9.67
C GLN A 8 3.60 0.47 9.49
N LEU A 9 4.18 1.47 10.15
CA LEU A 9 5.61 1.77 10.14
C LEU A 9 6.12 1.88 11.57
N TYR A 10 7.25 1.23 11.83
CA TYR A 10 8.02 1.33 13.06
C TYR A 10 9.19 2.27 12.84
N ILE A 11 9.23 3.38 13.60
CA ILE A 11 10.31 4.36 13.55
C ILE A 11 11.06 4.30 14.87
N THR A 12 12.37 4.08 14.80
CA THR A 12 13.23 4.00 15.99
C THR A 12 13.62 5.38 16.50
N GLN A 13 14.04 5.45 17.76
CA GLN A 13 14.86 6.55 18.24
C GLN A 13 16.13 6.66 17.37
N PRO A 14 16.81 7.84 17.40
CA PRO A 14 18.08 8.00 16.69
C PRO A 14 19.09 6.91 17.07
N LEU A 15 19.81 6.40 16.07
CA LEU A 15 20.78 5.32 16.23
C LEU A 15 22.15 5.78 15.71
N PRO A 16 23.25 5.39 16.39
CA PRO A 16 24.59 5.69 15.90
C PRO A 16 24.85 5.13 14.50
N GLY A 17 25.47 5.93 13.65
CA GLY A 17 25.88 5.50 12.30
C GLY A 17 24.77 5.52 11.24
N ILE A 18 23.58 6.01 11.55
CA ILE A 18 22.51 6.19 10.57
C ILE A 18 22.62 7.58 9.96
N ALA A 19 22.83 7.65 8.65
CA ALA A 19 22.90 8.88 7.87
C ALA A 19 21.68 8.96 6.91
N VAL A 20 21.19 10.18 6.67
CA VAL A 20 20.00 10.42 5.85
C VAL A 20 20.19 10.01 4.38
N GLU A 21 21.44 9.98 3.91
CA GLU A 21 21.82 9.62 2.55
C GLU A 21 21.85 8.11 2.30
N GLN A 22 21.76 7.30 3.36
CA GLN A 22 21.71 5.84 3.20
C GLN A 22 20.47 5.46 2.38
N PRO A 23 20.59 4.49 1.44
CA PRO A 23 19.50 4.10 0.58
C PRO A 23 18.39 3.39 1.37
N ILE A 24 17.19 3.39 0.79
CA ILE A 24 16.15 2.45 1.19
C ILE A 24 16.56 1.03 0.76
N VAL A 25 16.47 0.09 1.67
CA VAL A 25 16.72 -1.34 1.43
C VAL A 25 15.39 -2.07 1.45
N ARG A 26 15.20 -2.97 0.48
CA ARG A 26 14.06 -3.89 0.42
C ARG A 26 14.55 -5.31 0.56
N VAL A 27 14.06 -6.01 1.58
CA VAL A 27 14.32 -7.44 1.79
C VAL A 27 13.13 -8.19 1.23
N LEU A 28 13.25 -8.60 -0.03
CA LEU A 28 12.13 -9.09 -0.84
C LEU A 28 11.54 -10.39 -0.29
N ASP A 29 12.41 -11.28 0.20
CA ASP A 29 12.02 -12.60 0.75
C ASP A 29 11.08 -12.50 1.96
N TYR A 30 11.16 -11.38 2.68
CA TYR A 30 10.35 -11.14 3.87
C TYR A 30 9.30 -10.03 3.69
N ASN A 31 9.19 -9.46 2.48
CA ASN A 31 8.29 -8.32 2.21
C ASN A 31 8.54 -7.12 3.13
N ILE A 32 9.79 -6.80 3.44
CA ILE A 32 10.19 -5.74 4.37
C ILE A 32 10.98 -4.67 3.62
N TYR A 33 10.87 -3.43 4.08
CA TYR A 33 11.75 -2.35 3.69
C TYR A 33 12.21 -1.56 4.90
N VAL A 34 13.46 -1.10 4.84
CA VAL A 34 14.08 -0.28 5.89
C VAL A 34 14.75 0.92 5.24
N ARG A 35 14.62 2.08 5.86
CA ARG A 35 15.30 3.30 5.43
C ARG A 35 15.67 4.19 6.61
N PRO A 36 16.61 5.14 6.44
CA PRO A 36 16.82 6.19 7.42
C PRO A 36 15.57 7.05 7.64
N GLU A 37 15.32 7.41 8.87
CA GLU A 37 14.27 8.35 9.25
C GLU A 37 14.64 9.07 10.55
N GLN A 38 14.75 10.39 10.51
CA GLN A 38 15.00 11.26 11.70
C GLN A 38 16.22 10.81 12.54
N GLY A 39 17.30 10.37 11.89
CA GLY A 39 18.51 9.89 12.57
C GLY A 39 18.45 8.46 13.08
N GLY A 40 17.31 7.78 12.95
CA GLY A 40 17.09 6.37 13.21
C GLY A 40 16.70 5.62 11.96
N LEU A 41 16.06 4.47 12.14
CA LEU A 41 15.54 3.62 11.06
C LEU A 41 14.00 3.63 11.08
N MET A 42 13.41 3.68 9.90
CA MET A 42 12.01 3.34 9.67
C MET A 42 11.94 1.96 9.04
N LEU A 43 11.25 1.04 9.69
CA LEU A 43 10.90 -0.27 9.15
C LEU A 43 9.41 -0.30 8.80
N GLY A 44 9.12 -0.79 7.62
CA GLY A 44 7.78 -1.17 7.17
C GLY A 44 7.82 -2.52 6.49
N GLY A 45 6.67 -3.16 6.40
CA GLY A 45 6.57 -4.45 5.74
C GLY A 45 5.12 -4.87 5.56
N TYR A 46 4.95 -5.96 4.87
CA TYR A 46 3.65 -6.49 4.50
C TYR A 46 3.44 -7.80 5.27
N GLU A 47 2.75 -7.69 6.41
CA GLU A 47 2.47 -8.82 7.28
C GLU A 47 1.62 -9.89 6.57
N PRO A 48 1.81 -11.19 6.91
CA PRO A 48 1.07 -12.29 6.28
C PRO A 48 -0.42 -12.30 6.64
N ASP A 49 -0.79 -11.71 7.79
CA ASP A 49 -2.17 -11.60 8.27
C ASP A 49 -2.61 -10.13 8.30
N PRO A 50 -2.81 -9.49 7.12
CA PRO A 50 -3.14 -8.08 7.04
C PRO A 50 -4.55 -7.79 7.53
N LEU A 51 -4.74 -6.62 8.16
CA LEU A 51 -6.03 -6.18 8.67
C LEU A 51 -6.76 -5.33 7.63
N PRO A 52 -7.88 -5.82 7.06
CA PRO A 52 -8.75 -5.00 6.23
C PRO A 52 -9.51 -3.99 7.08
N VAL A 53 -9.79 -2.83 6.50
CA VAL A 53 -10.63 -1.80 7.13
C VAL A 53 -11.85 -1.60 6.26
N ASP A 54 -13.03 -1.82 6.86
CA ASP A 54 -14.30 -1.56 6.19
C ASP A 54 -14.61 -0.06 6.26
N GLY A 55 -14.50 0.62 5.12
CA GLY A 55 -14.78 2.05 5.03
C GLY A 55 -16.23 2.43 5.37
N GLN A 56 -17.17 1.49 5.27
CA GLN A 56 -18.58 1.75 5.62
C GLN A 56 -18.82 1.78 7.15
N GLN A 57 -17.91 1.18 7.91
CA GLN A 57 -17.96 1.15 9.37
C GLN A 57 -17.16 2.28 10.02
N LEU A 58 -16.43 3.06 9.24
CA LEU A 58 -15.69 4.20 9.75
C LEU A 58 -16.65 5.36 10.08
N ALA A 59 -16.35 6.10 11.14
CA ALA A 59 -17.09 7.32 11.47
C ALA A 59 -16.92 8.35 10.32
N THR A 60 -17.91 9.21 10.13
CA THR A 60 -17.90 10.22 9.05
C THR A 60 -16.79 11.25 9.20
N ASP A 61 -16.28 11.44 10.40
CA ASP A 61 -15.16 12.32 10.76
C ASP A 61 -13.84 11.58 10.95
N PHE A 62 -13.78 10.28 10.63
CA PHE A 62 -12.57 9.47 10.73
C PHE A 62 -11.39 10.11 10.01
N GLN A 63 -10.25 10.12 10.67
CA GLN A 63 -8.98 10.55 10.13
C GLN A 63 -7.94 9.42 10.25
N ILE A 64 -6.93 9.42 9.38
CA ILE A 64 -5.88 8.39 9.41
C ILE A 64 -5.16 8.30 10.77
N LYS A 65 -5.06 9.40 11.50
CA LYS A 65 -4.50 9.42 12.87
C LYS A 65 -5.31 8.60 13.88
N ASP A 66 -6.59 8.34 13.59
CA ASP A 66 -7.50 7.59 14.47
C ASP A 66 -7.37 6.07 14.25
N LEU A 67 -6.55 5.67 13.28
CA LEU A 67 -6.29 4.26 13.00
C LEU A 67 -5.59 3.60 14.18
N THR A 68 -6.20 2.52 14.68
CA THR A 68 -5.58 1.72 15.75
C THR A 68 -4.35 1.00 15.23
N LEU A 69 -3.20 1.32 15.80
CA LEU A 69 -1.91 0.74 15.44
C LEU A 69 -1.49 -0.32 16.47
N ASP A 70 -0.79 -1.35 15.99
CA ASP A 70 -0.25 -2.44 16.78
C ASP A 70 1.20 -2.69 16.40
N ILE A 71 2.10 -2.56 17.35
CA ILE A 71 3.53 -2.79 17.15
C ILE A 71 3.87 -4.28 16.94
N THR A 72 3.00 -5.19 17.35
CA THR A 72 3.31 -6.64 17.38
C THR A 72 3.69 -7.20 16.01
N PRO A 73 2.94 -6.95 14.92
CA PRO A 73 3.35 -7.39 13.59
C PRO A 73 4.70 -6.82 13.15
N LEU A 74 4.96 -5.54 13.46
CA LEU A 74 6.20 -4.87 13.08
C LEU A 74 7.42 -5.43 13.82
N ARG A 75 7.26 -5.82 15.09
CA ARG A 75 8.33 -6.50 15.84
C ARG A 75 8.66 -7.85 15.25
N ARG A 76 7.65 -8.65 14.89
CA ARG A 76 7.84 -9.93 14.20
C ARG A 76 8.58 -9.75 12.86
N LEU A 77 8.20 -8.74 12.09
CA LEU A 77 8.90 -8.41 10.83
C LEU A 77 10.34 -7.97 11.11
N SER A 78 10.59 -7.15 12.13
CA SER A 78 11.94 -6.70 12.45
C SER A 78 12.88 -7.86 12.84
N GLU A 79 12.36 -8.90 13.49
CA GLU A 79 13.11 -10.10 13.85
C GLU A 79 13.67 -10.83 12.63
N LEU A 80 12.96 -10.81 11.51
CA LEU A 80 13.36 -11.46 10.26
C LEU A 80 14.56 -10.79 9.57
N VAL A 81 14.86 -9.54 9.92
CA VAL A 81 15.93 -8.74 9.29
C VAL A 81 17.00 -8.30 10.29
N TYR A 82 17.10 -8.96 11.42
CA TYR A 82 18.13 -8.64 12.43
C TYR A 82 19.55 -8.92 11.99
N ASP A 83 19.76 -9.76 11.00
CA ASP A 83 21.10 -10.05 10.49
C ASP A 83 21.57 -8.94 9.54
N GLU A 84 20.65 -8.36 8.76
CA GLU A 84 20.91 -7.23 7.87
C GLU A 84 20.92 -5.90 8.63
N PHE A 85 20.09 -5.77 9.66
CA PHE A 85 19.93 -4.58 10.48
C PHE A 85 20.05 -4.89 11.97
N PRO A 86 21.23 -5.26 12.48
CA PRO A 86 21.41 -5.69 13.87
C PRO A 86 21.04 -4.62 14.90
N GLN A 87 21.05 -3.34 14.52
CA GLN A 87 20.63 -2.23 15.37
C GLN A 87 19.16 -2.35 15.82
N LEU A 88 18.30 -3.00 15.02
CA LEU A 88 16.88 -3.19 15.35
C LEU A 88 16.66 -4.09 16.56
N ARG A 89 17.64 -4.92 16.94
CA ARG A 89 17.56 -5.81 18.13
C ARG A 89 17.37 -5.03 19.43
N THR A 90 17.95 -3.85 19.51
CA THR A 90 17.96 -3.04 20.73
C THR A 90 17.35 -1.65 20.53
N ALA A 91 16.86 -1.38 19.31
CA ALA A 91 16.30 -0.08 18.97
C ALA A 91 15.00 0.19 19.77
N GLU A 92 14.93 1.35 20.38
CA GLU A 92 13.73 1.81 21.06
C GLU A 92 12.76 2.44 20.05
N LEU A 93 11.46 2.23 20.29
CA LEU A 93 10.41 2.85 19.50
C LEU A 93 10.38 4.37 19.76
N ALA A 94 10.44 5.16 18.69
CA ALA A 94 10.14 6.59 18.74
C ALA A 94 8.68 6.85 18.34
N LEU A 95 8.21 6.23 17.25
CA LEU A 95 6.90 6.52 16.69
C LEU A 95 6.37 5.32 15.91
N LEU A 96 5.07 5.04 16.06
CA LEU A 96 4.29 4.26 15.09
C LEU A 96 3.58 5.20 14.13
N ARG A 97 3.63 4.88 12.84
CA ARG A 97 2.89 5.60 11.80
C ARG A 97 2.01 4.62 11.05
N GLY A 98 0.80 5.01 10.70
CA GLY A 98 -0.14 4.15 9.99
C GLY A 98 -0.72 4.80 8.75
N GLY A 99 -1.28 3.97 7.89
CA GLY A 99 -1.97 4.36 6.68
C GLY A 99 -2.93 3.27 6.20
N LEU A 100 -3.76 3.63 5.23
CA LEU A 100 -4.74 2.74 4.60
C LEU A 100 -4.50 2.67 3.08
N PRO A 101 -3.47 1.94 2.62
CA PRO A 101 -3.37 1.65 1.20
C PRO A 101 -4.61 0.93 0.70
N THR A 102 -5.07 1.33 -0.48
CA THR A 102 -6.21 0.74 -1.17
C THR A 102 -5.71 -0.38 -2.07
N MET A 103 -5.80 -1.62 -1.60
CA MET A 103 -5.31 -2.79 -2.33
C MET A 103 -6.32 -3.24 -3.38
N THR A 104 -5.84 -3.56 -4.57
CA THR A 104 -6.59 -4.23 -5.63
C THR A 104 -6.16 -5.70 -5.74
N PRO A 105 -6.98 -6.60 -6.33
CA PRO A 105 -6.63 -8.01 -6.46
C PRO A 105 -5.34 -8.29 -7.22
N ASP A 106 -5.02 -7.45 -8.20
CA ASP A 106 -3.83 -7.59 -9.07
C ASP A 106 -2.66 -6.68 -8.69
N GLY A 107 -2.84 -5.84 -7.66
CA GLY A 107 -1.81 -4.89 -7.22
C GLY A 107 -1.59 -3.71 -8.16
N ARG A 108 -2.46 -3.51 -9.16
CA ARG A 108 -2.38 -2.40 -10.12
C ARG A 108 -3.39 -1.30 -9.77
N HIS A 109 -3.04 -0.09 -10.12
CA HIS A 109 -3.92 1.07 -9.93
C HIS A 109 -5.23 0.94 -10.75
N ILE A 110 -6.22 1.71 -10.33
CA ILE A 110 -7.45 1.92 -11.09
C ILE A 110 -7.39 3.34 -11.67
N VAL A 111 -7.44 3.44 -13.00
CA VAL A 111 -7.53 4.71 -13.72
C VAL A 111 -8.54 4.52 -14.84
N ASP A 112 -9.75 5.06 -14.65
CA ASP A 112 -10.86 4.80 -15.57
C ASP A 112 -11.92 5.90 -15.51
N GLN A 113 -12.79 5.92 -16.48
CA GLN A 113 -14.09 6.60 -16.39
C GLN A 113 -15.11 5.60 -15.86
N ALA A 114 -15.89 5.98 -14.84
CA ALA A 114 -16.87 5.09 -14.22
C ALA A 114 -17.92 4.65 -15.26
N PRO A 115 -18.16 3.35 -15.44
CA PRO A 115 -19.13 2.85 -16.38
C PRO A 115 -20.54 3.39 -16.09
N GLY A 116 -21.20 3.91 -17.13
CA GLY A 116 -22.57 4.44 -17.02
C GLY A 116 -22.72 5.82 -16.38
N VAL A 117 -21.61 6.47 -15.96
CA VAL A 117 -21.63 7.81 -15.39
C VAL A 117 -20.72 8.74 -16.19
N ALA A 118 -21.32 9.49 -17.12
CA ALA A 118 -20.55 10.41 -17.95
C ALA A 118 -19.84 11.48 -17.11
N GLY A 119 -18.57 11.74 -17.42
CA GLY A 119 -17.75 12.75 -16.75
C GLY A 119 -17.26 12.38 -15.36
N PHE A 120 -17.50 11.15 -14.89
CA PHE A 120 -16.99 10.68 -13.61
C PHE A 120 -15.73 9.82 -13.81
N PHE A 121 -14.58 10.39 -13.49
CA PHE A 121 -13.27 9.73 -13.60
C PHE A 121 -12.81 9.24 -12.23
N VAL A 122 -12.10 8.11 -12.22
CA VAL A 122 -11.60 7.45 -11.01
C VAL A 122 -10.10 7.25 -11.12
N ALA A 123 -9.38 7.72 -10.11
CA ALA A 123 -7.98 7.35 -9.84
C ALA A 123 -7.91 6.78 -8.42
N SER A 124 -7.67 5.49 -8.28
CA SER A 124 -7.70 4.80 -6.98
C SER A 124 -6.87 3.50 -7.03
N GLY A 125 -7.01 2.66 -6.00
CA GLY A 125 -6.31 1.39 -5.95
C GLY A 125 -4.79 1.56 -5.93
N CYS A 126 -4.29 2.50 -5.13
CA CYS A 126 -2.88 2.95 -5.17
C CYS A 126 -1.87 1.89 -4.72
N CYS A 127 -2.29 0.81 -4.07
CA CYS A 127 -1.45 -0.33 -3.70
C CYS A 127 -0.06 0.10 -3.16
N VAL A 128 -0.05 1.10 -2.25
CA VAL A 128 1.12 1.80 -1.64
C VAL A 128 1.99 2.64 -2.60
N GLY A 129 1.80 2.54 -3.92
CA GLY A 129 2.62 3.23 -4.93
C GLY A 129 2.08 4.59 -5.40
N GLY A 130 0.97 5.09 -4.82
CA GLY A 130 0.22 6.24 -5.34
C GLY A 130 1.03 7.52 -5.49
N LEU A 131 1.87 7.85 -4.52
CA LEU A 131 2.67 9.08 -4.58
C LEU A 131 3.62 9.10 -5.79
N ALA A 132 4.27 7.98 -6.07
CA ALA A 132 5.26 7.89 -7.14
C ALA A 132 4.64 8.07 -8.55
N ILE A 133 3.38 7.62 -8.74
CA ILE A 133 2.72 7.66 -10.04
C ILE A 133 1.75 8.83 -10.20
N SER A 134 1.40 9.54 -9.12
CA SER A 134 0.37 10.58 -9.15
C SER A 134 0.57 11.66 -10.22
N PRO A 135 1.80 12.13 -10.53
CA PRO A 135 1.99 13.13 -11.58
C PRO A 135 1.57 12.60 -12.96
N VAL A 136 1.94 11.35 -13.28
CA VAL A 136 1.59 10.74 -14.57
C VAL A 136 0.10 10.45 -14.65
N VAL A 137 -0.49 9.89 -13.59
CA VAL A 137 -1.94 9.64 -13.54
C VAL A 137 -2.73 10.93 -13.68
N GLY A 138 -2.29 12.00 -13.02
CA GLY A 138 -2.91 13.31 -13.14
C GLY A 138 -2.88 13.86 -14.57
N ALA A 139 -1.74 13.78 -15.25
CA ALA A 139 -1.60 14.18 -16.64
C ALA A 139 -2.50 13.36 -17.59
N LEU A 140 -2.46 12.02 -17.46
CA LEU A 140 -3.28 11.13 -18.29
C LEU A 140 -4.79 11.39 -18.14
N LEU A 141 -5.25 11.66 -16.91
CA LEU A 141 -6.65 12.01 -16.68
C LEU A 141 -7.01 13.39 -17.22
N ALA A 142 -6.11 14.36 -17.09
CA ALA A 142 -6.34 15.71 -17.65
C ALA A 142 -6.49 15.65 -19.17
N ASP A 143 -5.58 14.97 -19.87
CA ASP A 143 -5.65 14.77 -21.32
C ASP A 143 -6.94 14.02 -21.71
N TRP A 144 -7.29 12.94 -20.97
CA TRP A 144 -8.53 12.20 -21.23
C TRP A 144 -9.79 13.07 -21.07
N VAL A 145 -9.84 13.92 -20.06
CA VAL A 145 -10.98 14.82 -19.82
C VAL A 145 -11.10 15.86 -20.95
N VAL A 146 -9.96 16.40 -21.41
CA VAL A 146 -9.94 17.45 -22.44
C VAL A 146 -10.21 16.88 -23.83
N ASP A 147 -9.55 15.75 -24.18
CA ASP A 147 -9.56 15.20 -25.52
C ASP A 147 -10.65 14.11 -25.73
N GLY A 148 -11.34 13.73 -24.65
CA GLY A 148 -12.41 12.72 -24.69
C GLY A 148 -11.92 11.27 -24.76
N ALA A 149 -10.60 11.05 -24.81
CA ALA A 149 -9.99 9.73 -24.84
C ALA A 149 -8.61 9.75 -24.12
N PRO A 150 -8.20 8.65 -23.49
CA PRO A 150 -6.88 8.61 -22.86
C PRO A 150 -5.78 8.58 -23.92
N PRO A 151 -4.63 9.26 -23.68
CA PRO A 151 -3.52 9.30 -24.64
C PRO A 151 -2.74 7.99 -24.77
N LEU A 152 -2.98 7.05 -23.84
CA LEU A 152 -2.37 5.72 -23.79
C LEU A 152 -3.44 4.66 -23.61
N ASP A 153 -3.09 3.39 -23.91
CA ASP A 153 -3.93 2.26 -23.57
C ASP A 153 -3.98 2.04 -22.04
N LEU A 154 -5.10 2.40 -21.43
CA LEU A 154 -5.37 2.22 -20.02
C LEU A 154 -6.21 0.95 -19.72
N SER A 155 -6.41 0.06 -20.69
CA SER A 155 -7.17 -1.18 -20.50
C SER A 155 -6.69 -2.03 -19.34
N PRO A 156 -5.37 -2.12 -19.02
CA PRO A 156 -4.88 -2.83 -17.83
C PRO A 156 -5.22 -2.18 -16.49
N LEU A 157 -5.76 -0.96 -16.50
CA LEU A 157 -6.10 -0.17 -15.29
C LEU A 157 -7.60 0.07 -15.13
N ARG A 158 -8.42 -0.49 -16.01
CA ARG A 158 -9.87 -0.28 -16.01
C ARG A 158 -10.57 -0.91 -14.81
N LEU A 159 -11.71 -0.35 -14.43
CA LEU A 159 -12.56 -0.85 -13.35
C LEU A 159 -13.14 -2.24 -13.63
N ASP A 160 -13.46 -2.54 -14.88
CA ASP A 160 -14.11 -3.78 -15.30
C ASP A 160 -13.15 -4.97 -15.49
N ARG A 161 -11.82 -4.75 -15.38
CA ARG A 161 -10.81 -5.80 -15.57
C ARG A 161 -10.88 -6.95 -14.56
N PHE A 162 -11.53 -6.72 -13.42
CA PHE A 162 -11.61 -7.72 -12.35
C PHE A 162 -12.73 -8.77 -12.57
N GLY A 163 -13.64 -8.53 -13.51
CA GLY A 163 -14.68 -9.50 -13.87
C GLY A 163 -15.47 -10.03 -12.66
N PRO A 164 -15.66 -11.36 -12.59
CA PRO A 164 -16.50 -11.98 -11.54
C PRO A 164 -15.97 -11.78 -10.10
N ILE A 165 -14.68 -11.57 -9.90
CA ILE A 165 -14.13 -11.39 -8.55
C ILE A 165 -14.68 -10.11 -7.89
N ALA A 166 -14.97 -9.08 -8.69
CA ALA A 166 -15.54 -7.83 -8.21
C ALA A 166 -17.01 -7.96 -7.77
N GLN A 167 -17.68 -9.08 -8.11
CA GLN A 167 -19.08 -9.34 -7.75
C GLN A 167 -19.23 -10.02 -6.38
N SER A 168 -18.13 -10.49 -5.79
CA SER A 168 -18.10 -11.10 -4.46
C SER A 168 -17.18 -10.30 -3.54
N GLU A 169 -17.76 -9.65 -2.53
CA GLU A 169 -16.98 -8.87 -1.56
C GLU A 169 -15.94 -9.75 -0.83
N GLU A 170 -16.32 -10.97 -0.47
CA GLU A 170 -15.44 -11.92 0.21
C GLU A 170 -14.23 -12.28 -0.68
N ARG A 171 -14.47 -12.67 -1.95
CA ARG A 171 -13.40 -13.01 -2.90
C ARG A 171 -12.50 -11.81 -3.20
N LEU A 172 -13.12 -10.65 -3.41
CA LEU A 172 -12.39 -9.41 -3.64
C LEU A 172 -11.46 -9.10 -2.46
N ARG A 173 -11.99 -9.15 -1.24
CA ARG A 173 -11.23 -8.90 -0.02
C ARG A 173 -10.09 -9.91 0.13
N ALA A 174 -10.36 -11.19 -0.04
CA ALA A 174 -9.34 -12.23 0.05
C ALA A 174 -8.20 -12.02 -0.95
N ALA A 175 -8.51 -11.71 -2.20
CA ALA A 175 -7.49 -11.44 -3.22
C ALA A 175 -6.67 -10.16 -2.93
N CYS A 176 -7.31 -9.10 -2.45
CA CYS A 176 -6.62 -7.87 -2.05
C CYS A 176 -5.67 -8.09 -0.87
N LEU A 177 -6.10 -8.84 0.15
CA LEU A 177 -5.26 -9.15 1.32
C LEU A 177 -4.11 -10.08 0.94
N TRP A 178 -4.38 -11.07 0.09
CA TRP A 178 -3.32 -11.91 -0.46
C TRP A 178 -2.27 -11.07 -1.19
N ARG A 179 -2.72 -10.14 -2.05
CA ARG A 179 -1.81 -9.25 -2.81
C ARG A 179 -1.00 -8.34 -1.87
N TYR A 180 -1.58 -7.90 -0.77
CA TYR A 180 -0.84 -7.15 0.25
C TYR A 180 0.27 -8.02 0.87
N ALA A 181 -0.08 -9.20 1.38
CA ALA A 181 0.87 -10.11 2.03
C ALA A 181 1.99 -10.60 1.09
N HIS A 182 1.76 -10.57 -0.23
CA HIS A 182 2.71 -10.99 -1.27
C HIS A 182 3.15 -9.79 -2.13
N HIS A 183 3.36 -8.62 -1.51
CA HIS A 183 3.54 -7.36 -2.23
C HIS A 183 4.71 -7.39 -3.22
N TYR A 184 5.84 -8.01 -2.86
CA TYR A 184 7.01 -8.12 -3.73
C TYR A 184 7.04 -9.41 -4.57
N SER A 185 6.07 -10.30 -4.41
CA SER A 185 5.98 -11.50 -5.26
C SER A 185 5.46 -11.17 -6.66
N ALA A 186 5.99 -11.86 -7.66
CA ALA A 186 5.45 -11.85 -9.02
C ALA A 186 4.22 -12.76 -9.19
N GLU A 187 3.90 -13.58 -8.19
CA GLU A 187 2.75 -14.47 -8.22
C GLU A 187 1.43 -13.68 -8.22
N GLN A 188 0.40 -14.32 -8.75
CA GLN A 188 -0.97 -13.79 -8.73
C GLN A 188 -1.77 -14.43 -7.60
N ALA A 189 -2.77 -13.70 -7.09
CA ALA A 189 -3.70 -14.25 -6.12
C ALA A 189 -4.37 -15.51 -6.67
N PRO A 190 -4.60 -16.54 -5.84
CA PRO A 190 -5.41 -17.70 -6.22
C PRO A 190 -6.80 -17.28 -6.70
N ALA A 191 -7.33 -18.01 -7.68
CA ALA A 191 -8.63 -17.71 -8.29
C ALA A 191 -9.81 -17.98 -7.34
#